data_6bc5d11c0ab666f54832dcd6ca047f01
#
_entry.id   6bc5d11c0ab666f54832dcd6ca047f01
#
_cell.length_a   1.000
_cell.length_b   1.000
_cell.length_c   1.000
_cell.angle_alpha   90.00
_cell.angle_beta   90.00
_cell.angle_gamma   90.00
#
_symmetry.space_group_name_H-M   'P 1'
#
loop_
_entity.id
_entity.type
_entity.pdbx_description
1 polymer ?
#
loop_
_entity_poly.entity_id
_entity_poly.type
_entity_poly.pdbx_seq_one_letter_code
_entity_poly.pdbx_strand_id
1 'polypeptide(L)'
;MILYKYRALNSIEFTLDILLNERLYCASYKELNDPFEGQLFDAHPKIVPIFDKSNNEFLAFKQLPEGQTKRQKLSSIDDLGHISKGYKICSLSKSPSDVKMWSLYADSHRGIAIELEIEDSIVSEVKYVDSLPIAMNTLLTRESAEQIFSRKTKDWDYEREYRIITTEQYFPVKSKIRRILLGVRVSEIHVEILRKLLPSTIPIVQTKLDPSNASVIT
;
A
#
# COMPACT_ATOMS: atom_id res chain seq x y z
N MET A 1 9.86 5.62 12.72
CA MET A 1 9.52 4.19 13.03
C MET A 1 10.27 3.22 12.15
N ILE A 2 10.34 1.93 12.54
CA ILE A 2 10.91 0.86 11.72
C ILE A 2 9.82 0.21 10.90
N LEU A 3 10.07 0.07 9.59
CA LEU A 3 9.20 -0.55 8.59
C LEU A 3 10.01 -1.45 7.66
N TYR A 4 9.34 -2.36 6.98
CA TYR A 4 9.96 -3.41 6.17
C TYR A 4 9.44 -3.36 4.72
N LYS A 5 10.37 -3.37 3.76
CA LYS A 5 10.07 -3.58 2.34
C LYS A 5 10.46 -5.00 1.95
N TYR A 6 9.47 -5.84 1.74
CA TYR A 6 9.67 -7.20 1.24
C TYR A 6 10.00 -7.20 -0.25
N ARG A 7 10.93 -8.03 -0.67
CA ARG A 7 11.36 -8.14 -2.07
C ARG A 7 11.68 -9.58 -2.42
N ALA A 8 11.14 -10.01 -3.55
CA ALA A 8 11.59 -11.21 -4.23
C ALA A 8 12.98 -10.98 -4.85
N LEU A 9 13.79 -12.04 -4.99
CA LEU A 9 15.09 -11.99 -5.63
C LEU A 9 15.11 -12.64 -7.02
N ASN A 10 13.98 -13.18 -7.48
CA ASN A 10 13.81 -13.67 -8.86
C ASN A 10 13.87 -12.53 -9.91
N SER A 11 13.55 -11.30 -9.50
CA SER A 11 13.73 -10.07 -10.25
C SER A 11 14.64 -9.14 -9.45
N ILE A 12 15.91 -9.53 -9.36
CA ILE A 12 16.89 -8.89 -8.47
C ILE A 12 17.13 -7.42 -8.82
N GLU A 13 16.93 -7.02 -10.07
CA GLU A 13 17.11 -5.65 -10.56
C GLU A 13 16.30 -4.63 -9.76
N PHE A 14 15.06 -4.94 -9.38
CA PHE A 14 14.24 -4.07 -8.55
C PHE A 14 14.75 -3.95 -7.10
N THR A 15 15.36 -5.01 -6.60
CA THR A 15 16.01 -4.99 -5.29
C THR A 15 17.30 -4.19 -5.33
N LEU A 16 18.09 -4.35 -6.39
CA LEU A 16 19.31 -3.58 -6.62
C LEU A 16 19.04 -2.09 -6.80
N ASP A 17 17.93 -1.73 -7.46
CA ASP A 17 17.54 -0.32 -7.57
C ASP A 17 17.33 0.32 -6.18
N ILE A 18 16.71 -0.39 -5.24
CA ILE A 18 16.55 0.11 -3.87
C ILE A 18 17.90 0.25 -3.17
N LEU A 19 18.76 -0.76 -3.28
CA LEU A 19 19.98 -0.86 -2.51
C LEU A 19 21.10 0.04 -3.04
N LEU A 20 21.21 0.21 -4.37
CA LEU A 20 22.25 0.99 -5.02
C LEU A 20 21.85 2.45 -5.24
N ASN A 21 20.61 2.71 -5.58
CA ASN A 21 20.10 4.05 -5.81
C ASN A 21 19.43 4.66 -4.57
N GLU A 22 19.37 3.91 -3.47
CA GLU A 22 18.80 4.33 -2.18
C GLU A 22 17.41 4.98 -2.34
N ARG A 23 16.52 4.32 -3.10
CA ARG A 23 15.18 4.83 -3.40
C ARG A 23 14.13 3.71 -3.43
N LEU A 24 12.92 4.02 -3.08
CA LEU A 24 11.76 3.13 -3.22
C LEU A 24 10.94 3.55 -4.44
N TYR A 25 10.57 2.60 -5.28
CA TYR A 25 9.58 2.81 -6.32
C TYR A 25 8.20 2.97 -5.69
N CYS A 26 7.49 4.03 -6.09
CA CYS A 26 6.11 4.30 -5.70
C CYS A 26 5.20 3.98 -6.89
N ALA A 27 4.39 2.95 -6.73
CA ALA A 27 3.49 2.44 -7.75
C ALA A 27 2.24 3.32 -7.91
N SER A 28 1.61 3.32 -9.06
CA SER A 28 0.24 3.78 -9.16
C SER A 28 -0.69 2.78 -8.43
N TYR A 29 -1.84 3.23 -7.94
CA TYR A 29 -2.77 2.33 -7.24
C TYR A 29 -3.22 1.14 -8.10
N LYS A 30 -3.21 1.30 -9.45
CA LYS A 30 -3.55 0.24 -10.42
C LYS A 30 -2.52 -0.88 -10.53
N GLU A 31 -1.30 -0.63 -10.05
CA GLU A 31 -0.21 -1.61 -10.03
C GLU A 31 -0.16 -2.40 -8.71
N LEU A 32 -1.01 -2.04 -7.73
CA LEU A 32 -1.10 -2.75 -6.47
C LEU A 32 -1.88 -4.05 -6.65
N ASN A 33 -1.63 -5.02 -5.75
CA ASN A 33 -2.16 -6.37 -5.84
C ASN A 33 -3.62 -6.53 -5.38
N ASP A 34 -4.16 -5.58 -4.61
CA ASP A 34 -5.54 -5.60 -4.18
C ASP A 34 -6.46 -5.08 -5.31
N PRO A 35 -7.38 -5.89 -5.87
CA PRO A 35 -8.27 -5.46 -6.93
C PRO A 35 -9.28 -4.38 -6.48
N PHE A 36 -9.44 -4.19 -5.16
CA PHE A 36 -10.28 -3.14 -4.59
C PHE A 36 -9.53 -1.85 -4.31
N GLU A 37 -8.23 -1.80 -4.61
CA GLU A 37 -7.42 -0.61 -4.39
C GLU A 37 -7.96 0.59 -5.16
N GLY A 38 -8.16 1.70 -4.44
CA GLY A 38 -8.75 2.91 -5.02
C GLY A 38 -10.22 2.77 -5.43
N GLN A 39 -10.89 1.69 -5.04
CA GLN A 39 -12.32 1.50 -5.28
C GLN A 39 -13.14 2.11 -4.15
N LEU A 40 -14.32 2.59 -4.51
CA LEU A 40 -15.25 3.27 -3.62
C LEU A 40 -16.66 2.77 -3.90
N PHE A 41 -17.51 2.70 -2.87
CA PHE A 41 -18.93 2.59 -3.10
C PHE A 41 -19.51 3.99 -3.34
N ASP A 42 -20.17 4.17 -4.48
CA ASP A 42 -21.01 5.35 -4.70
C ASP A 42 -22.29 5.17 -3.88
N ALA A 43 -22.34 5.81 -2.71
CA ALA A 43 -23.54 5.91 -1.93
C ALA A 43 -24.36 7.05 -2.54
N HIS A 44 -25.35 6.69 -3.31
CA HIS A 44 -26.39 7.67 -3.62
C HIS A 44 -27.02 8.13 -2.31
N PRO A 45 -26.97 9.44 -2.00
CA PRO A 45 -27.61 9.94 -0.80
C PRO A 45 -29.09 9.60 -0.85
N LYS A 46 -29.71 9.33 0.31
CA LYS A 46 -31.18 9.25 0.43
C LYS A 46 -31.88 10.49 -0.11
N ILE A 47 -31.13 11.52 -0.41
CA ILE A 47 -31.52 12.84 -0.86
C ILE A 47 -30.78 13.13 -2.17
N VAL A 48 -31.51 13.32 -3.26
CA VAL A 48 -30.98 13.70 -4.56
C VAL A 48 -31.33 15.15 -4.91
N PRO A 49 -30.41 15.94 -5.46
CA PRO A 49 -30.73 17.26 -5.94
C PRO A 49 -31.59 17.17 -7.18
N ILE A 50 -32.59 18.04 -7.27
CA ILE A 50 -33.42 18.22 -8.46
C ILE A 50 -32.99 19.53 -9.11
N PHE A 51 -32.69 19.45 -10.39
CA PHE A 51 -32.38 20.60 -11.23
C PHE A 51 -33.47 20.83 -12.24
N ASP A 52 -33.73 22.10 -12.58
CA ASP A 52 -34.57 22.45 -13.71
C ASP A 52 -33.89 21.96 -15.00
N LYS A 53 -34.66 21.21 -15.81
CA LYS A 53 -34.16 20.63 -17.06
C LYS A 53 -33.90 21.66 -18.16
N SER A 54 -34.46 22.84 -18.04
CA SER A 54 -34.37 23.90 -19.07
C SER A 54 -33.17 24.80 -18.92
N ASN A 55 -32.74 25.08 -17.68
CA ASN A 55 -31.67 26.03 -17.38
C ASN A 55 -30.60 25.47 -16.43
N ASN A 56 -30.73 24.19 -16.00
CA ASN A 56 -29.83 23.51 -15.07
C ASN A 56 -29.70 24.21 -13.70
N GLU A 57 -30.72 24.99 -13.29
CA GLU A 57 -30.75 25.60 -11.97
C GLU A 57 -31.17 24.59 -10.89
N PHE A 58 -30.55 24.72 -9.71
CA PHE A 58 -30.91 23.92 -8.55
C PHE A 58 -32.32 24.31 -8.05
N LEU A 59 -33.23 23.35 -7.95
CA LEU A 59 -34.57 23.56 -7.49
C LEU A 59 -34.80 23.13 -6.05
N ALA A 60 -34.38 21.92 -5.70
CA ALA A 60 -34.64 21.34 -4.38
C ALA A 60 -33.87 20.03 -4.16
N PHE A 61 -33.91 19.53 -2.94
CA PHE A 61 -33.53 18.15 -2.62
C PHE A 61 -34.78 17.26 -2.52
N LYS A 62 -34.76 16.11 -3.20
CA LYS A 62 -35.80 15.07 -3.07
C LYS A 62 -35.27 13.91 -2.25
N GLN A 63 -35.99 13.54 -1.22
CA GLN A 63 -35.75 12.31 -0.48
C GLN A 63 -36.23 11.10 -1.30
N LEU A 64 -35.39 10.10 -1.49
CA LEU A 64 -35.80 8.86 -2.13
C LEU A 64 -36.58 8.00 -1.13
N PRO A 65 -37.68 7.32 -1.58
CA PRO A 65 -38.44 6.40 -0.73
C PRO A 65 -37.54 5.28 -0.19
N GLU A 66 -37.84 4.81 1.02
CA GLU A 66 -37.17 3.61 1.59
C GLU A 66 -37.40 2.43 0.63
N GLY A 67 -36.31 1.75 0.27
CA GLY A 67 -36.32 0.60 -0.66
C GLY A 67 -35.98 0.93 -2.12
N GLN A 68 -35.91 2.19 -2.53
CA GLN A 68 -35.38 2.61 -3.83
C GLN A 68 -33.90 3.00 -3.79
N THR A 69 -33.12 2.35 -2.96
CA THR A 69 -31.67 2.43 -3.08
C THR A 69 -31.26 1.83 -4.42
N LYS A 70 -30.88 2.68 -5.39
CA LYS A 70 -30.17 2.20 -6.58
C LYS A 70 -29.03 1.32 -6.09
N ARG A 71 -28.78 0.21 -6.79
CA ARG A 71 -27.66 -0.68 -6.49
C ARG A 71 -26.40 0.17 -6.32
N GLN A 72 -25.70 -0.04 -5.20
CA GLN A 72 -24.39 0.55 -4.97
C GLN A 72 -23.52 0.19 -6.19
N LYS A 73 -23.09 1.20 -6.92
CA LYS A 73 -22.19 1.01 -8.05
C LYS A 73 -20.77 1.14 -7.52
N LEU A 74 -19.95 0.15 -7.80
CA LEU A 74 -18.52 0.26 -7.59
C LEU A 74 -17.98 1.34 -8.55
N SER A 75 -17.39 2.37 -7.99
CA SER A 75 -16.74 3.46 -8.74
C SER A 75 -15.26 3.44 -8.41
N SER A 76 -14.42 3.77 -9.38
CA SER A 76 -13.00 3.94 -9.13
C SER A 76 -12.71 5.39 -8.71
N ILE A 77 -11.58 5.60 -8.06
CA ILE A 77 -11.10 6.94 -7.74
C ILE A 77 -10.90 7.79 -9.00
N ASP A 78 -10.67 7.18 -10.17
CA ASP A 78 -10.57 7.86 -11.46
C ASP A 78 -11.88 8.52 -11.87
N ASP A 79 -13.04 7.96 -11.47
CA ASP A 79 -14.36 8.52 -11.77
C ASP A 79 -14.63 9.82 -10.99
N LEU A 80 -13.85 10.09 -9.97
CA LEU A 80 -13.98 11.27 -9.10
C LEU A 80 -13.16 12.48 -9.59
N GLY A 81 -12.54 12.40 -10.77
CA GLY A 81 -11.90 13.55 -11.44
C GLY A 81 -10.38 13.64 -11.28
N HIS A 82 -9.82 14.79 -11.65
CA HIS A 82 -8.38 15.00 -11.86
C HIS A 82 -7.46 14.79 -10.66
N ILE A 83 -7.97 14.58 -9.46
CA ILE A 83 -7.20 14.55 -8.21
C ILE A 83 -6.47 13.21 -8.02
N SER A 84 -7.00 12.11 -8.57
CA SER A 84 -6.42 10.77 -8.41
C SER A 84 -5.21 10.50 -9.32
N LYS A 85 -5.07 11.24 -10.40
CA LYS A 85 -4.16 10.89 -11.51
C LYS A 85 -2.67 11.07 -11.22
N GLY A 86 -2.30 11.67 -10.10
CA GLY A 86 -0.91 11.94 -9.77
C GLY A 86 -0.35 11.12 -8.61
N TYR A 87 -1.18 10.49 -7.81
CA TYR A 87 -0.71 9.82 -6.59
C TYR A 87 -0.02 8.49 -6.88
N LYS A 88 1.07 8.30 -6.15
CA LYS A 88 1.90 7.09 -6.12
C LYS A 88 1.97 6.56 -4.71
N ILE A 89 2.08 5.25 -4.57
CA ILE A 89 2.03 4.56 -3.29
C ILE A 89 3.24 3.65 -3.16
N CYS A 90 3.95 3.77 -2.05
CA CYS A 90 4.92 2.76 -1.66
C CYS A 90 4.46 2.08 -0.38
N SER A 91 4.16 0.79 -0.48
CA SER A 91 3.71 -0.06 0.62
C SER A 91 4.89 -0.61 1.41
N LEU A 92 4.81 -0.51 2.72
CA LEU A 92 5.75 -1.01 3.71
C LEU A 92 4.98 -1.78 4.78
N SER A 93 5.60 -2.77 5.42
CA SER A 93 4.97 -3.53 6.51
C SER A 93 5.57 -3.15 7.86
N LYS A 94 4.77 -3.22 8.91
CA LYS A 94 5.26 -3.09 10.29
C LYS A 94 5.84 -4.39 10.84
N SER A 95 5.51 -5.54 10.23
CA SER A 95 5.89 -6.86 10.74
C SER A 95 7.03 -7.48 9.93
N PRO A 96 8.14 -7.88 10.56
CA PRO A 96 9.16 -8.72 9.94
C PRO A 96 8.89 -10.23 10.09
N SER A 97 7.89 -10.62 10.89
CA SER A 97 7.70 -11.99 11.37
C SER A 97 6.53 -12.75 10.74
N ASP A 98 5.69 -12.07 9.95
CA ASP A 98 4.51 -12.68 9.36
C ASP A 98 4.87 -13.63 8.20
N VAL A 99 4.46 -14.91 8.32
CA VAL A 99 4.76 -15.95 7.32
C VAL A 99 4.11 -15.67 5.97
N LYS A 100 2.90 -15.07 5.95
CA LYS A 100 2.22 -14.72 4.70
C LYS A 100 2.99 -13.64 3.95
N MET A 101 3.54 -12.63 4.67
CA MET A 101 4.38 -11.61 4.07
C MET A 101 5.61 -12.20 3.39
N TRP A 102 6.30 -13.12 4.04
CA TRP A 102 7.45 -13.82 3.45
C TRP A 102 7.06 -14.71 2.28
N SER A 103 5.89 -15.33 2.35
CA SER A 103 5.39 -16.21 1.29
C SER A 103 5.00 -15.45 0.04
N LEU A 104 4.25 -14.36 0.21
CA LEU A 104 3.63 -13.62 -0.90
C LEU A 104 4.58 -12.58 -1.51
N TYR A 105 5.38 -11.88 -0.67
CA TYR A 105 6.17 -10.72 -1.10
C TYR A 105 7.67 -10.96 -1.14
N ALA A 106 8.13 -12.10 -0.60
CA ALA A 106 9.54 -12.50 -0.63
C ALA A 106 9.76 -13.86 -1.31
N ASP A 107 9.03 -14.13 -2.39
CA ASP A 107 9.15 -15.35 -3.20
C ASP A 107 9.21 -16.63 -2.36
N SER A 108 8.16 -16.88 -1.56
CA SER A 108 8.10 -18.09 -0.70
C SER A 108 9.33 -18.27 0.19
N HIS A 109 9.75 -17.19 0.85
CA HIS A 109 10.92 -17.11 1.73
C HIS A 109 12.30 -17.19 1.03
N ARG A 110 12.36 -17.05 -0.32
CA ARG A 110 13.63 -16.99 -1.08
C ARG A 110 14.13 -15.57 -1.27
N GLY A 111 13.35 -14.58 -0.87
CA GLY A 111 13.64 -13.16 -0.97
C GLY A 111 14.18 -12.57 0.33
N ILE A 112 14.05 -11.25 0.44
CA ILE A 112 14.54 -10.46 1.56
C ILE A 112 13.46 -9.53 2.10
N ALA A 113 13.68 -9.03 3.33
CA ALA A 113 13.01 -7.84 3.84
C ALA A 113 14.04 -6.77 4.18
N ILE A 114 13.89 -5.60 3.59
CA ILE A 114 14.75 -4.43 3.84
C ILE A 114 14.16 -3.67 5.02
N GLU A 115 14.89 -3.57 6.11
CA GLU A 115 14.50 -2.80 7.28
C GLU A 115 14.87 -1.33 7.07
N LEU A 116 13.87 -0.47 7.19
CA LEU A 116 13.98 0.96 6.93
C LEU A 116 13.54 1.75 8.17
N GLU A 117 14.29 2.80 8.49
CA GLU A 117 13.85 3.78 9.47
C GLU A 117 13.21 4.97 8.75
N ILE A 118 11.89 5.10 8.87
CA ILE A 118 11.09 6.13 8.20
C ILE A 118 10.49 7.05 9.26
N GLU A 119 10.44 8.35 8.97
CA GLU A 119 9.79 9.34 9.83
C GLU A 119 8.28 9.10 9.88
N ASP A 120 7.70 9.14 11.06
CA ASP A 120 6.27 8.85 11.29
C ASP A 120 5.35 9.81 10.54
N SER A 121 5.80 11.06 10.33
CA SER A 121 5.05 12.11 9.63
C SER A 121 4.91 11.86 8.11
N ILE A 122 5.69 10.93 7.54
CA ILE A 122 5.73 10.68 6.09
C ILE A 122 4.82 9.51 5.71
N VAL A 123 4.46 8.66 6.66
CA VAL A 123 3.71 7.43 6.41
C VAL A 123 2.31 7.48 6.99
N SER A 124 1.37 6.89 6.27
CA SER A 124 -0.01 6.70 6.71
C SER A 124 -0.25 5.23 7.00
N GLU A 125 -0.78 4.91 8.17
CA GLU A 125 -1.19 3.56 8.53
C GLU A 125 -2.44 3.14 7.76
N VAL A 126 -2.43 1.95 7.19
CA VAL A 126 -3.60 1.40 6.49
C VAL A 126 -4.64 0.94 7.49
N LYS A 127 -5.86 1.43 7.34
CA LYS A 127 -7.03 1.04 8.13
C LYS A 127 -7.75 -0.13 7.44
N TYR A 128 -7.86 -1.25 8.13
CA TYR A 128 -8.56 -2.42 7.64
C TYR A 128 -10.05 -2.35 7.98
N VAL A 129 -10.89 -2.46 6.94
CA VAL A 129 -12.34 -2.23 7.05
C VAL A 129 -13.13 -3.42 6.53
N ASP A 130 -14.35 -3.60 7.04
CA ASP A 130 -15.27 -4.66 6.57
C ASP A 130 -15.90 -4.34 5.22
N SER A 131 -15.96 -3.06 4.85
CA SER A 131 -16.52 -2.60 3.58
C SER A 131 -15.73 -1.42 3.04
N LEU A 132 -15.71 -1.28 1.72
CA LEU A 132 -15.04 -0.17 1.06
C LEU A 132 -15.66 1.18 1.48
N PRO A 133 -14.85 2.26 1.43
CA PRO A 133 -15.33 3.60 1.78
C PRO A 133 -16.44 4.04 0.82
N ILE A 134 -17.40 4.78 1.38
CA ILE A 134 -18.49 5.36 0.62
C ILE A 134 -18.04 6.73 0.14
N ALA A 135 -18.06 6.95 -1.18
CA ALA A 135 -17.90 8.27 -1.75
C ALA A 135 -19.19 9.08 -1.54
N MET A 136 -19.16 10.05 -0.67
CA MET A 136 -20.13 11.14 -0.72
C MET A 136 -19.55 12.20 -1.67
N ASN A 137 -20.36 12.81 -2.52
CA ASN A 137 -20.04 13.85 -3.54
C ASN A 137 -19.15 15.03 -3.02
N THR A 138 -18.07 14.73 -2.34
CA THR A 138 -17.13 15.70 -1.79
C THR A 138 -15.99 15.92 -2.75
N LEU A 139 -15.66 17.15 -3.00
CA LEU A 139 -14.42 17.57 -3.63
C LEU A 139 -13.26 16.82 -2.95
N LEU A 140 -12.63 15.91 -3.68
CA LEU A 140 -11.49 15.18 -3.17
C LEU A 140 -10.34 16.16 -2.96
N THR A 141 -10.03 16.39 -1.70
CA THR A 141 -8.82 17.08 -1.27
C THR A 141 -7.68 16.07 -1.17
N ARG A 142 -6.46 16.54 -0.99
CA ARG A 142 -5.30 15.68 -0.67
C ARG A 142 -5.60 14.77 0.51
N GLU A 143 -6.20 15.28 1.58
CA GLU A 143 -6.59 14.50 2.76
C GLU A 143 -7.58 13.37 2.42
N SER A 144 -8.54 13.63 1.52
CA SER A 144 -9.50 12.61 1.06
C SER A 144 -8.81 11.51 0.27
N ALA A 145 -7.85 11.86 -0.61
CA ALA A 145 -7.07 10.89 -1.37
C ALA A 145 -6.21 10.02 -0.44
N GLU A 146 -5.53 10.60 0.53
CA GLU A 146 -4.77 9.86 1.55
C GLU A 146 -5.66 8.90 2.33
N GLN A 147 -6.87 9.31 2.71
CA GLN A 147 -7.84 8.46 3.40
C GLN A 147 -8.30 7.29 2.54
N ILE A 148 -8.50 7.49 1.25
CA ILE A 148 -8.90 6.44 0.32
C ILE A 148 -7.76 5.45 0.14
N PHE A 149 -6.56 5.95 -0.15
CA PHE A 149 -5.37 5.14 -0.35
C PHE A 149 -4.80 4.53 0.95
N SER A 150 -5.34 4.85 2.12
CA SER A 150 -4.97 4.25 3.40
C SER A 150 -6.05 3.30 3.94
N ARG A 151 -6.82 2.66 3.07
CA ARG A 151 -7.83 1.67 3.46
C ARG A 151 -7.73 0.42 2.62
N LYS A 152 -7.92 -0.72 3.28
CA LYS A 152 -8.00 -2.05 2.67
C LYS A 152 -9.09 -2.88 3.33
N THR A 153 -9.56 -3.93 2.66
CA THR A 153 -10.43 -4.91 3.29
C THR A 153 -9.65 -5.74 4.33
N LYS A 154 -10.34 -6.29 5.33
CA LYS A 154 -9.73 -7.05 6.43
C LYS A 154 -8.96 -8.29 5.99
N ASP A 155 -9.21 -8.80 4.78
CA ASP A 155 -8.46 -9.92 4.23
C ASP A 155 -6.96 -9.66 4.14
N TRP A 156 -6.56 -8.38 4.12
CA TRP A 156 -5.18 -7.92 4.02
C TRP A 156 -4.55 -7.49 5.35
N ASP A 157 -5.21 -7.69 6.49
CA ASP A 157 -4.77 -7.17 7.80
C ASP A 157 -3.42 -7.72 8.27
N TYR A 158 -3.04 -8.92 7.80
CA TYR A 158 -1.74 -9.53 8.05
C TYR A 158 -0.57 -8.70 7.52
N GLU A 159 -0.80 -7.82 6.53
CA GLU A 159 0.24 -6.95 5.97
C GLU A 159 0.72 -5.91 6.97
N ARG A 160 -0.11 -5.50 7.92
CA ARG A 160 0.17 -4.41 8.87
C ARG A 160 0.83 -3.24 8.16
N GLU A 161 0.15 -2.79 7.09
CA GLU A 161 0.70 -1.92 6.07
C GLU A 161 0.77 -0.46 6.52
N TYR A 162 1.86 0.17 6.16
CA TYR A 162 2.08 1.61 6.17
C TYR A 162 2.41 2.09 4.77
N ARG A 163 1.91 3.24 4.37
CA ARG A 163 2.06 3.77 3.02
C ARG A 163 2.72 5.12 2.99
N ILE A 164 3.71 5.26 2.11
CA ILE A 164 4.17 6.56 1.63
C ILE A 164 3.27 6.91 0.45
N ILE A 165 2.51 8.01 0.56
CA ILE A 165 1.60 8.51 -0.48
C ILE A 165 2.21 9.80 -1.01
N THR A 166 2.59 9.82 -2.29
CA THR A 166 3.34 10.91 -2.92
C THR A 166 2.89 11.11 -4.36
N THR A 167 3.34 12.17 -4.99
CA THR A 167 3.22 12.38 -6.44
C THR A 167 4.48 11.94 -7.21
N GLU A 168 5.56 11.67 -6.48
CA GLU A 168 6.84 11.29 -7.04
C GLU A 168 6.92 9.79 -7.34
N GLN A 169 7.59 9.44 -8.45
CA GLN A 169 7.78 8.04 -8.85
C GLN A 169 8.72 7.29 -7.90
N TYR A 170 9.64 8.01 -7.26
CA TYR A 170 10.63 7.45 -6.35
C TYR A 170 10.68 8.22 -5.04
N PHE A 171 10.75 7.49 -3.94
CA PHE A 171 10.97 8.04 -2.61
C PHE A 171 12.40 7.76 -2.13
N PRO A 172 13.21 8.78 -1.77
CA PRO A 172 14.59 8.58 -1.34
C PRO A 172 14.65 7.93 0.04
N VAL A 173 15.54 6.92 0.18
CA VAL A 173 15.80 6.23 1.45
C VAL A 173 17.28 6.28 1.84
N LYS A 174 17.99 7.30 1.39
CA LYS A 174 19.40 7.51 1.72
C LYS A 174 19.60 7.49 3.24
N SER A 175 20.56 6.66 3.68
CA SER A 175 20.89 6.45 5.09
C SER A 175 19.71 5.95 5.96
N LYS A 176 18.63 5.45 5.38
CA LYS A 176 17.46 4.91 6.08
C LYS A 176 17.47 3.38 6.17
N ILE A 177 18.29 2.68 5.38
CA ILE A 177 18.42 1.22 5.41
C ILE A 177 19.21 0.84 6.66
N ARG A 178 18.59 0.04 7.55
CA ARG A 178 19.19 -0.37 8.83
C ARG A 178 19.79 -1.77 8.78
N ARG A 179 19.12 -2.70 8.14
CA ARG A 179 19.60 -4.07 7.91
C ARG A 179 18.80 -4.77 6.81
N ILE A 180 19.34 -5.88 6.35
CA ILE A 180 18.69 -6.80 5.41
C ILE A 180 18.37 -8.10 6.13
N LEU A 181 17.11 -8.50 6.13
CA LEU A 181 16.68 -9.81 6.62
C LEU A 181 16.59 -10.76 5.44
N LEU A 182 17.29 -11.90 5.53
CA LEU A 182 17.27 -12.95 4.53
C LEU A 182 16.15 -13.94 4.83
N GLY A 183 15.34 -14.29 3.84
CA GLY A 183 14.36 -15.35 3.97
C GLY A 183 15.04 -16.71 4.21
N VAL A 184 14.34 -17.60 4.90
CA VAL A 184 14.91 -18.92 5.32
C VAL A 184 15.33 -19.83 4.16
N ARG A 185 14.92 -19.51 2.93
CA ARG A 185 15.23 -20.29 1.71
C ARG A 185 16.03 -19.47 0.69
N VAL A 186 16.61 -18.35 1.08
CA VAL A 186 17.43 -17.55 0.16
C VAL A 186 18.65 -18.38 -0.29
N SER A 187 19.02 -18.28 -1.56
CA SER A 187 20.15 -19.02 -2.09
C SER A 187 21.50 -18.39 -1.71
N GLU A 188 22.53 -19.19 -1.54
CA GLU A 188 23.88 -18.71 -1.20
C GLU A 188 24.41 -17.70 -2.22
N ILE A 189 24.13 -17.90 -3.51
CA ILE A 189 24.55 -16.95 -4.55
C ILE A 189 23.95 -15.55 -4.34
N HIS A 190 22.67 -15.46 -3.94
CA HIS A 190 22.06 -14.18 -3.64
C HIS A 190 22.64 -13.53 -2.38
N VAL A 191 22.97 -14.35 -1.36
CA VAL A 191 23.64 -13.86 -0.15
C VAL A 191 25.00 -13.27 -0.48
N GLU A 192 25.80 -13.96 -1.32
CA GLU A 192 27.10 -13.47 -1.78
C GLU A 192 27.00 -12.16 -2.57
N ILE A 193 26.01 -12.07 -3.49
CA ILE A 193 25.77 -10.85 -4.26
C ILE A 193 25.46 -9.69 -3.31
N LEU A 194 24.54 -9.87 -2.36
CA LEU A 194 24.18 -8.84 -1.40
C LEU A 194 25.39 -8.41 -0.54
N ARG A 195 26.23 -9.36 -0.07
CA ARG A 195 27.44 -9.07 0.71
C ARG A 195 28.49 -8.28 -0.08
N LYS A 196 28.59 -8.51 -1.39
CA LYS A 196 29.52 -7.79 -2.26
C LYS A 196 29.04 -6.37 -2.60
N LEU A 197 27.73 -6.17 -2.68
CA LEU A 197 27.15 -4.91 -3.12
C LEU A 197 26.87 -3.94 -1.97
N LEU A 198 26.59 -4.47 -0.78
CA LEU A 198 26.23 -3.62 0.36
C LEU A 198 27.47 -3.21 1.16
N PRO A 199 27.47 -1.97 1.69
CA PRO A 199 28.46 -1.56 2.68
C PRO A 199 28.46 -2.51 3.89
N SER A 200 29.64 -2.80 4.44
CA SER A 200 29.77 -3.65 5.64
C SER A 200 29.06 -3.09 6.88
N THR A 201 28.67 -1.82 6.83
CA THR A 201 27.90 -1.14 7.87
C THR A 201 26.43 -1.54 7.90
N ILE A 202 25.91 -2.18 6.82
CA ILE A 202 24.51 -2.67 6.76
C ILE A 202 24.52 -4.17 7.12
N PRO A 203 24.00 -4.57 8.29
CA PRO A 203 23.95 -5.97 8.69
C PRO A 203 23.06 -6.79 7.77
N ILE A 204 23.49 -7.99 7.42
CA ILE A 204 22.71 -9.00 6.71
C ILE A 204 22.43 -10.13 7.68
N VAL A 205 21.17 -10.35 8.03
CA VAL A 205 20.73 -11.27 9.09
C VAL A 205 19.89 -12.39 8.49
N GLN A 206 20.30 -13.64 8.75
CA GLN A 206 19.52 -14.82 8.36
C GLN A 206 18.33 -15.00 9.31
N THR A 207 17.12 -15.05 8.77
CA THR A 207 15.93 -15.39 9.55
C THR A 207 15.79 -16.89 9.78
N LYS A 208 15.01 -17.27 10.79
CA LYS A 208 14.69 -18.65 11.15
C LYS A 208 13.18 -18.79 11.31
N LEU A 209 12.69 -20.03 11.21
CA LEU A 209 11.30 -20.33 11.56
C LEU A 209 11.21 -20.64 13.06
N ASP A 210 10.23 -20.04 13.72
CA ASP A 210 9.83 -20.38 15.08
C ASP A 210 8.62 -21.32 15.01
N PRO A 211 8.81 -22.62 15.29
CA PRO A 211 7.70 -23.59 15.24
C PRO A 211 6.68 -23.40 16.36
N SER A 212 7.07 -22.75 17.46
CA SER A 212 6.20 -22.55 18.62
C SER A 212 5.12 -21.50 18.37
N ASN A 213 5.44 -20.49 17.57
CA ASN A 213 4.54 -19.38 17.26
C ASN A 213 4.13 -19.34 15.77
N ALA A 214 4.57 -20.32 14.97
CA ALA A 214 4.38 -20.34 13.52
C ALA A 214 4.77 -19.00 12.86
N SER A 215 5.92 -18.43 13.25
CA SER A 215 6.39 -17.11 12.84
C SER A 215 7.82 -17.16 12.31
N VAL A 216 8.28 -16.03 11.75
CA VAL A 216 9.68 -15.82 11.35
C VAL A 216 10.36 -14.97 12.41
N ILE A 217 11.56 -15.38 12.84
CA ILE A 217 12.39 -14.67 13.82
C ILE A 217 13.75 -14.32 13.23
N THR A 218 14.38 -13.28 13.79
CA THR A 218 15.71 -12.76 13.40
C THR A 218 16.75 -13.07 14.44
#